data_6882633bd5f83043163ceaf174b60067
#
_entry.id   6882633bd5f83043163ceaf174b60067
#
_cell.length_a   1.000
_cell.length_b   1.000
_cell.length_c   1.000
_cell.angle_alpha   90.00
_cell.angle_beta   90.00
_cell.angle_gamma   90.00
#
_symmetry.space_group_name_H-M   'P 1'
#
loop_
_entity.id
_entity.type
_entity.pdbx_description
1 polymer ?
#
loop_
_entity_poly.entity_id
_entity_poly.type
_entity_poly.pdbx_seq_one_letter_code
_entity_poly.pdbx_strand_id
1 'polypeptide(L)'
;SLGFYSVCPGSNQFILTTPLFNKANMKLGNGKTLVITANQPDKNKYITKVTLNGEEISHCYITYDQLMQGGTLDFTLSATPDKRWGTAPEYAPYSYTEQPTVSIPYIANDLDLFEGEITAELKSTTPEAVIHYTLDGSEPDENAPVYSEPFVLKETTIIKAKGYKKGFVPSRTYSI
;
A
#
# COMPACT_ATOMS: atom_id res chain seq x y z
N SER A 1 18.33 4.80 8.87
CA SER A 1 17.86 5.07 7.50
C SER A 1 18.82 6.01 6.78
N LEU A 2 19.09 5.76 5.50
CA LEU A 2 19.88 6.63 4.62
C LEU A 2 19.03 7.74 3.98
N GLY A 3 17.74 7.80 4.29
CA GLY A 3 16.81 8.77 3.70
C GLY A 3 15.92 8.20 2.61
N PHE A 4 16.03 6.91 2.30
CA PHE A 4 15.14 6.23 1.37
C PHE A 4 15.04 4.73 1.68
N TYR A 5 13.96 4.11 1.23
CA TYR A 5 13.66 2.70 1.51
C TYR A 5 12.81 2.08 0.39
N SER A 6 13.15 0.87 -0.04
CA SER A 6 12.33 0.09 -0.97
C SER A 6 11.18 -0.58 -0.22
N VAL A 7 9.95 -0.13 -0.46
CA VAL A 7 8.74 -0.69 0.17
C VAL A 7 8.21 -1.89 -0.60
N CYS A 8 8.36 -1.89 -1.92
CA CYS A 8 7.88 -2.95 -2.79
C CYS A 8 9.07 -3.56 -3.56
N PRO A 9 9.50 -4.77 -3.20
CA PRO A 9 10.52 -5.49 -3.99
C PRO A 9 10.03 -5.67 -5.44
N GLY A 10 10.87 -5.33 -6.41
CA GLY A 10 10.53 -5.34 -7.84
C GLY A 10 9.99 -4.02 -8.38
N SER A 11 9.67 -3.04 -7.54
CA SER A 11 9.46 -1.66 -7.95
C SER A 11 10.80 -0.95 -8.11
N ASN A 12 10.88 0.00 -9.07
CA ASN A 12 12.03 0.88 -9.23
C ASN A 12 11.96 2.12 -8.33
N GLN A 13 10.99 2.20 -7.41
CA GLN A 13 10.74 3.35 -6.54
C GLN A 13 11.23 3.10 -5.12
N PHE A 14 11.85 4.10 -4.54
CA PHE A 14 12.28 4.15 -3.15
C PHE A 14 11.58 5.30 -2.45
N ILE A 15 10.85 5.00 -1.39
CA ILE A 15 10.15 6.02 -0.60
C ILE A 15 11.18 6.87 0.14
N LEU A 16 11.03 8.18 0.08
CA LEU A 16 11.86 9.13 0.80
C LEU A 16 11.45 9.19 2.27
N THR A 17 12.42 9.08 3.16
CA THR A 17 12.25 9.08 4.60
C THR A 17 13.31 9.99 5.22
N THR A 18 13.09 10.45 6.44
CA THR A 18 14.10 11.29 7.14
C THR A 18 15.40 10.50 7.35
N PRO A 19 16.55 10.98 6.84
CA PRO A 19 17.85 10.41 7.15
C PRO A 19 18.15 10.46 8.65
N LEU A 20 18.98 9.53 9.14
CA LEU A 20 19.46 9.53 10.54
C LEU A 20 20.79 10.27 10.70
N PHE A 21 21.46 10.62 9.60
CA PHE A 21 22.78 11.21 9.59
C PHE A 21 22.77 12.56 8.87
N ASN A 22 23.61 13.51 9.31
CA ASN A 22 23.80 14.79 8.62
C ASN A 22 24.40 14.60 7.23
N LYS A 23 25.23 13.58 7.07
CA LYS A 23 25.87 13.23 5.79
C LYS A 23 26.20 11.75 5.71
N ALA A 24 25.93 11.16 4.57
CA ALA A 24 26.39 9.82 4.22
C ALA A 24 26.93 9.80 2.77
N ASN A 25 27.95 8.99 2.52
CA ASN A 25 28.48 8.77 1.19
C ASN A 25 28.27 7.31 0.81
N MET A 26 27.57 7.05 -0.28
CA MET A 26 27.28 5.71 -0.78
C MET A 26 27.96 5.51 -2.13
N LYS A 27 28.84 4.52 -2.21
CA LYS A 27 29.40 4.08 -3.48
C LYS A 27 28.38 3.20 -4.21
N LEU A 28 28.08 3.54 -5.43
CA LEU A 28 27.12 2.85 -6.28
C LEU A 28 27.82 1.76 -7.10
N GLY A 29 27.07 0.72 -7.48
CA GLY A 29 27.60 -0.39 -8.27
C GLY A 29 28.13 0.00 -9.65
N ASN A 30 27.75 1.17 -10.18
CA ASN A 30 28.27 1.74 -11.43
C ASN A 30 29.52 2.61 -11.24
N GLY A 31 30.13 2.60 -10.04
CA GLY A 31 31.35 3.36 -9.72
C GLY A 31 31.11 4.82 -9.32
N LYS A 32 29.89 5.34 -9.45
CA LYS A 32 29.55 6.70 -9.01
C LYS A 32 29.35 6.75 -7.48
N THR A 33 29.29 7.95 -6.93
CA THR A 33 29.00 8.18 -5.51
C THR A 33 27.73 8.99 -5.38
N LEU A 34 26.84 8.56 -4.49
CA LEU A 34 25.71 9.35 -4.02
C LEU A 34 26.06 9.91 -2.64
N VAL A 35 26.05 11.22 -2.51
CA VAL A 35 26.21 11.95 -1.25
C VAL A 35 24.83 12.30 -0.75
N ILE A 36 24.46 11.86 0.45
CA ILE A 36 23.20 12.16 1.09
C ILE A 36 23.46 13.17 2.18
N THR A 37 22.74 14.27 2.18
CA THR A 37 22.88 15.34 3.18
C THR A 37 21.53 15.68 3.82
N ALA A 38 21.55 16.08 5.10
CA ALA A 38 20.37 16.52 5.83
C ALA A 38 20.73 17.51 6.94
N ASN A 39 19.90 18.52 7.15
CA ASN A 39 20.12 19.53 8.19
C ASN A 39 19.61 19.04 9.55
N GLN A 40 20.50 18.70 10.47
CA GLN A 40 20.21 18.37 11.87
C GLN A 40 19.09 17.31 12.04
N PRO A 41 19.23 16.09 11.50
CA PRO A 41 18.19 15.06 11.55
C PRO A 41 17.94 14.53 12.97
N ASP A 42 18.80 14.82 13.93
CA ASP A 42 18.59 14.56 15.35
C ASP A 42 17.46 15.42 15.95
N LYS A 43 17.29 16.66 15.47
CA LYS A 43 16.29 17.63 15.91
C LYS A 43 15.11 17.75 14.95
N ASN A 44 15.38 17.69 13.66
CA ASN A 44 14.40 17.87 12.59
C ASN A 44 13.93 16.50 12.07
N LYS A 45 12.63 16.22 12.12
CA LYS A 45 12.06 14.93 11.79
C LYS A 45 11.16 14.94 10.54
N TYR A 46 10.82 16.12 10.03
CA TYR A 46 9.88 16.25 8.93
C TYR A 46 10.58 16.81 7.70
N ILE A 47 10.41 16.13 6.57
CA ILE A 47 10.92 16.57 5.28
C ILE A 47 10.08 17.77 4.81
N THR A 48 10.74 18.86 4.42
CA THR A 48 10.09 20.03 3.83
C THR A 48 10.49 20.24 2.38
N LYS A 49 11.65 19.71 1.98
CA LYS A 49 12.15 19.75 0.63
C LYS A 49 13.18 18.64 0.40
N VAL A 50 13.24 18.12 -0.80
CA VAL A 50 14.31 17.22 -1.25
C VAL A 50 14.82 17.69 -2.60
N THR A 51 16.13 17.67 -2.80
CA THR A 51 16.72 17.93 -4.12
C THR A 51 17.72 16.85 -4.50
N LEU A 52 17.77 16.52 -5.80
CA LEU A 52 18.81 15.68 -6.38
C LEU A 52 19.63 16.55 -7.35
N ASN A 53 20.93 16.71 -7.07
CA ASN A 53 21.84 17.55 -7.87
C ASN A 53 21.35 18.99 -8.05
N GLY A 54 20.63 19.53 -7.03
CA GLY A 54 20.07 20.88 -7.04
C GLY A 54 18.66 20.97 -7.64
N GLU A 55 18.16 19.93 -8.32
CA GLU A 55 16.80 19.88 -8.84
C GLU A 55 15.83 19.36 -7.78
N GLU A 56 14.68 20.01 -7.63
CA GLU A 56 13.70 19.66 -6.61
C GLU A 56 12.92 18.40 -6.96
N ILE A 57 12.79 17.50 -5.98
CA ILE A 57 11.93 16.31 -6.04
C ILE A 57 10.64 16.61 -5.29
N SER A 58 9.53 16.73 -6.01
CA SER A 58 8.20 16.95 -5.41
C SER A 58 7.52 15.65 -4.97
N HIS A 59 7.89 14.52 -5.57
CA HIS A 59 7.38 13.19 -5.20
C HIS A 59 7.91 12.73 -3.85
N CYS A 60 7.12 11.97 -3.12
CA CYS A 60 7.59 11.33 -1.88
C CYS A 60 8.44 10.06 -2.13
N TYR A 61 8.92 9.88 -3.35
CA TYR A 61 9.81 8.79 -3.75
C TYR A 61 10.88 9.28 -4.74
N ILE A 62 11.91 8.47 -4.91
CA ILE A 62 12.96 8.60 -5.92
C ILE A 62 13.09 7.27 -6.67
N THR A 63 13.38 7.30 -7.96
CA THR A 63 13.56 6.09 -8.76
C THR A 63 14.97 5.52 -8.67
N TYR A 64 15.12 4.23 -8.97
CA TYR A 64 16.42 3.58 -9.08
C TYR A 64 17.34 4.31 -10.07
N ASP A 65 16.82 4.71 -11.23
CA ASP A 65 17.60 5.39 -12.26
C ASP A 65 18.10 6.75 -11.79
N GLN A 66 17.28 7.50 -11.04
CA GLN A 66 17.69 8.76 -10.41
C GLN A 66 18.79 8.53 -9.37
N LEU A 67 18.66 7.53 -8.49
CA LEU A 67 19.69 7.20 -7.50
C LEU A 67 21.00 6.80 -8.18
N MET A 68 20.93 6.03 -9.28
CA MET A 68 22.12 5.57 -10.02
C MET A 68 22.82 6.66 -10.82
N GLN A 69 22.23 7.86 -10.94
CA GLN A 69 22.95 9.02 -11.48
C GLN A 69 24.10 9.44 -10.57
N GLY A 70 23.99 9.18 -9.26
CA GLY A 70 24.91 9.68 -8.24
C GLY A 70 24.78 11.18 -8.05
N GLY A 71 25.76 11.78 -7.38
CA GLY A 71 25.76 13.21 -7.06
C GLY A 71 25.26 13.48 -5.65
N THR A 72 24.44 14.48 -5.45
CA THR A 72 23.98 14.88 -4.11
C THR A 72 22.46 14.83 -3.97
N LEU A 73 22.00 14.01 -3.02
CA LEU A 73 20.61 13.98 -2.56
C LEU A 73 20.54 14.75 -1.25
N ASP A 74 19.92 15.94 -1.27
CA ASP A 74 19.87 16.85 -0.12
C ASP A 74 18.46 16.91 0.44
N PHE A 75 18.35 16.75 1.77
CA PHE A 75 17.12 16.82 2.54
C PHE A 75 17.07 18.08 3.38
N THR A 76 16.11 18.94 3.13
CA THR A 76 15.77 20.05 4.05
C THR A 76 14.72 19.54 5.04
N LEU A 77 15.06 19.58 6.32
CA LEU A 77 14.22 19.06 7.40
C LEU A 77 13.75 20.18 8.33
N SER A 78 12.60 19.98 8.98
CA SER A 78 12.02 20.84 10.00
C SER A 78 11.69 20.06 11.27
N ALA A 79 11.67 20.77 12.40
CA ALA A 79 11.18 20.23 13.68
C ALA A 79 9.65 20.15 13.74
N THR A 80 8.95 20.90 12.88
CA THR A 80 7.49 20.93 12.79
C THR A 80 7.03 20.31 11.47
N PRO A 81 5.87 19.60 11.45
CA PRO A 81 5.32 19.00 10.22
C PRO A 81 5.06 20.08 9.15
N ASP A 82 5.51 19.81 7.93
CA ASP A 82 5.10 20.55 6.74
C ASP A 82 4.26 19.62 5.86
N LYS A 83 2.98 19.96 5.66
CA LYS A 83 2.04 19.17 4.87
C LYS A 83 1.98 19.59 3.40
N ARG A 84 2.93 20.38 2.92
CA ARG A 84 2.96 20.86 1.52
C ARG A 84 3.81 19.95 0.62
N TRP A 85 4.94 19.45 1.14
CA TRP A 85 5.83 18.61 0.35
C TRP A 85 5.29 17.16 0.27
N GLY A 86 5.23 16.60 -0.94
CA GLY A 86 4.91 15.18 -1.18
C GLY A 86 3.48 14.74 -0.86
N THR A 87 2.55 15.68 -0.60
CA THR A 87 1.20 15.34 -0.11
C THR A 87 0.13 15.27 -1.19
N ALA A 88 0.38 15.80 -2.38
CA ALA A 88 -0.57 15.70 -3.48
C ALA A 88 -0.64 14.24 -4.00
N PRO A 89 -1.82 13.76 -4.41
CA PRO A 89 -2.00 12.37 -4.88
C PRO A 89 -1.03 11.98 -6.01
N GLU A 90 -0.71 12.90 -6.91
CA GLU A 90 0.23 12.70 -8.01
C GLU A 90 1.69 12.56 -7.57
N TYR A 91 2.01 12.91 -6.33
CA TYR A 91 3.35 12.77 -5.75
C TYR A 91 3.54 11.46 -5.01
N ALA A 92 2.47 10.68 -4.85
CA ALA A 92 2.53 9.36 -4.24
C ALA A 92 3.24 8.35 -5.16
N PRO A 93 3.86 7.30 -4.60
CA PRO A 93 4.33 6.18 -5.40
C PRO A 93 3.18 5.57 -6.19
N TYR A 94 3.46 5.10 -7.40
CA TYR A 94 2.43 4.39 -8.15
C TYR A 94 2.07 3.06 -7.48
N SER A 95 0.79 2.69 -7.56
CA SER A 95 0.38 1.33 -7.24
C SER A 95 0.81 0.40 -8.37
N TYR A 96 1.15 -0.86 -8.04
CA TYR A 96 1.52 -1.86 -9.04
C TYR A 96 0.38 -2.17 -10.03
N THR A 97 -0.84 -1.84 -9.66
CA THR A 97 -2.02 -1.89 -10.53
C THR A 97 -2.51 -0.48 -10.79
N GLU A 98 -2.72 -0.13 -12.07
CA GLU A 98 -3.31 1.16 -12.47
C GLU A 98 -4.72 1.35 -11.92
N GLN A 99 -5.38 0.26 -11.58
CA GLN A 99 -6.72 0.25 -10.99
C GLN A 99 -6.65 -0.25 -9.55
N PRO A 100 -7.37 0.38 -8.61
CA PRO A 100 -7.49 -0.12 -7.25
C PRO A 100 -8.18 -1.49 -7.26
N THR A 101 -7.79 -2.35 -6.33
CA THR A 101 -8.35 -3.70 -6.17
C THR A 101 -9.34 -3.70 -5.01
N VAL A 102 -10.45 -4.38 -5.16
CA VAL A 102 -11.40 -4.61 -4.07
C VAL A 102 -10.74 -5.51 -3.01
N SER A 103 -10.89 -5.14 -1.74
CA SER A 103 -10.41 -5.97 -0.62
C SER A 103 -11.13 -7.31 -0.61
N ILE A 104 -10.40 -8.38 -0.29
CA ILE A 104 -10.98 -9.71 -0.15
C ILE A 104 -12.08 -9.65 0.92
N PRO A 105 -13.31 -10.11 0.64
CA PRO A 105 -14.34 -10.26 1.65
C PRO A 105 -13.87 -11.17 2.78
N TYR A 106 -14.41 -10.99 3.95
CA TYR A 106 -14.10 -11.80 5.11
C TYR A 106 -15.35 -12.05 5.96
N ILE A 107 -15.32 -13.11 6.75
CA ILE A 107 -16.36 -13.36 7.76
C ILE A 107 -16.07 -12.49 8.98
N ALA A 108 -17.06 -11.68 9.37
CA ALA A 108 -16.92 -10.69 10.43
C ALA A 108 -17.16 -11.25 11.83
N ASN A 109 -17.71 -12.43 11.93
CA ASN A 109 -17.95 -13.15 13.19
C ASN A 109 -17.20 -14.48 13.18
N ASP A 110 -16.89 -15.01 14.36
CA ASP A 110 -16.22 -16.31 14.48
C ASP A 110 -17.15 -17.43 14.01
N LEU A 111 -16.69 -18.19 13.03
CA LEU A 111 -17.33 -19.43 12.55
C LEU A 111 -16.50 -20.62 13.00
N ASP A 112 -16.52 -20.90 14.29
CA ASP A 112 -15.92 -22.12 14.84
C ASP A 112 -16.81 -23.35 14.62
N LEU A 113 -16.38 -24.48 15.16
CA LEU A 113 -17.22 -25.68 15.21
C LEU A 113 -18.50 -25.37 15.98
N PHE A 114 -19.64 -25.63 15.37
CA PHE A 114 -20.94 -25.37 15.97
C PHE A 114 -21.83 -26.62 16.01
N GLU A 115 -22.71 -26.67 16.99
CA GLU A 115 -23.82 -27.62 17.06
C GLU A 115 -25.13 -26.86 16.80
N GLY A 116 -25.95 -27.39 15.87
CA GLY A 116 -27.21 -26.76 15.49
C GLY A 116 -27.05 -25.79 14.31
N GLU A 117 -27.17 -24.51 14.58
CA GLU A 117 -27.09 -23.47 13.53
C GLU A 117 -26.18 -22.31 13.93
N ILE A 118 -25.53 -21.69 12.97
CA ILE A 118 -24.70 -20.50 13.14
C ILE A 118 -24.99 -19.48 12.05
N THR A 119 -24.91 -18.20 12.39
CA THR A 119 -25.09 -17.08 11.44
C THR A 119 -23.75 -16.67 10.87
N ALA A 120 -23.65 -16.53 9.55
CA ALA A 120 -22.48 -16.00 8.85
C ALA A 120 -22.70 -14.55 8.42
N GLU A 121 -21.77 -13.67 8.75
CA GLU A 121 -21.76 -12.26 8.36
C GLU A 121 -20.54 -11.97 7.48
N LEU A 122 -20.76 -11.55 6.21
CA LEU A 122 -19.70 -11.18 5.28
C LEU A 122 -19.47 -9.66 5.27
N LYS A 123 -18.22 -9.24 5.27
CA LYS A 123 -17.83 -7.83 5.15
C LYS A 123 -16.68 -7.63 4.17
N SER A 124 -16.54 -6.41 3.66
CA SER A 124 -15.37 -5.93 2.91
C SER A 124 -14.94 -4.59 3.47
N THR A 125 -13.61 -4.35 3.51
CA THR A 125 -13.05 -3.05 3.90
C THR A 125 -13.09 -2.03 2.75
N THR A 126 -13.39 -2.46 1.52
CA THR A 126 -13.61 -1.53 0.40
C THR A 126 -15.02 -0.94 0.50
N PRO A 127 -15.19 0.37 0.72
CA PRO A 127 -16.50 1.00 0.78
C PRO A 127 -17.31 0.73 -0.50
N GLU A 128 -18.61 0.46 -0.34
CA GLU A 128 -19.54 0.21 -1.46
C GLU A 128 -19.17 -0.97 -2.37
N ALA A 129 -18.33 -1.89 -1.90
CA ALA A 129 -18.09 -3.12 -2.63
C ALA A 129 -19.32 -4.04 -2.54
N VAL A 130 -19.72 -4.60 -3.68
CA VAL A 130 -20.75 -5.64 -3.75
C VAL A 130 -20.07 -6.98 -3.53
N ILE A 131 -20.57 -7.78 -2.59
CA ILE A 131 -20.05 -9.11 -2.31
C ILE A 131 -20.97 -10.13 -2.97
N HIS A 132 -20.41 -10.96 -3.87
CA HIS A 132 -21.08 -12.15 -4.40
C HIS A 132 -20.55 -13.37 -3.66
N TYR A 133 -21.40 -14.34 -3.42
CA TYR A 133 -21.03 -15.54 -2.66
C TYR A 133 -21.69 -16.81 -3.17
N THR A 134 -21.12 -17.95 -2.81
CA THR A 134 -21.66 -19.31 -3.05
C THR A 134 -21.54 -20.14 -1.78
N LEU A 135 -22.40 -21.13 -1.64
CA LEU A 135 -22.43 -22.06 -0.49
C LEU A 135 -22.18 -23.53 -0.92
N ASP A 136 -21.90 -23.76 -2.20
CA ASP A 136 -21.64 -25.05 -2.80
C ASP A 136 -20.17 -25.26 -3.17
N GLY A 137 -19.30 -24.30 -2.80
CA GLY A 137 -17.88 -24.33 -3.12
C GLY A 137 -17.54 -23.94 -4.56
N SER A 138 -18.51 -23.56 -5.39
CA SER A 138 -18.27 -22.99 -6.72
C SER A 138 -17.62 -21.60 -6.62
N GLU A 139 -16.92 -21.17 -7.68
CA GLU A 139 -16.28 -19.86 -7.71
C GLU A 139 -17.34 -18.76 -7.97
N PRO A 140 -17.51 -17.78 -7.07
CA PRO A 140 -18.50 -16.73 -7.27
C PRO A 140 -18.06 -15.75 -8.37
N ASP A 141 -18.93 -15.56 -9.36
CA ASP A 141 -18.83 -14.55 -10.41
C ASP A 141 -19.84 -13.41 -10.19
N GLU A 142 -19.95 -12.48 -11.14
CA GLU A 142 -20.89 -11.35 -11.07
C GLU A 142 -22.37 -11.77 -11.17
N ASN A 143 -22.66 -13.02 -11.52
CA ASN A 143 -24.03 -13.58 -11.59
C ASN A 143 -24.38 -14.37 -10.32
N ALA A 144 -23.39 -14.65 -9.46
CA ALA A 144 -23.65 -15.35 -8.20
C ALA A 144 -24.51 -14.48 -7.26
N PRO A 145 -25.20 -15.07 -6.28
CA PRO A 145 -26.00 -14.33 -5.32
C PRO A 145 -25.25 -13.16 -4.66
N VAL A 146 -25.90 -12.02 -4.54
CA VAL A 146 -25.36 -10.85 -3.85
C VAL A 146 -25.64 -10.99 -2.36
N TYR A 147 -24.61 -10.77 -1.56
CA TYR A 147 -24.76 -10.70 -0.11
C TYR A 147 -25.41 -9.38 0.31
N SER A 148 -26.54 -9.46 0.99
CA SER A 148 -27.28 -8.30 1.51
C SER A 148 -27.47 -8.31 3.03
N GLU A 149 -27.51 -9.50 3.63
CA GLU A 149 -27.73 -9.67 5.06
C GLU A 149 -27.09 -10.97 5.57
N PRO A 150 -26.84 -11.10 6.88
CA PRO A 150 -26.33 -12.34 7.46
C PRO A 150 -27.26 -13.53 7.19
N PHE A 151 -26.68 -14.70 6.91
CA PHE A 151 -27.42 -15.93 6.61
C PHE A 151 -27.05 -17.04 7.59
N VAL A 152 -27.99 -17.99 7.78
CA VAL A 152 -27.87 -19.09 8.75
C VAL A 152 -27.33 -20.34 8.06
N LEU A 153 -26.32 -20.94 8.67
CA LEU A 153 -25.77 -22.26 8.30
C LEU A 153 -26.27 -23.32 9.28
N LYS A 154 -26.72 -24.45 8.78
CA LYS A 154 -27.24 -25.58 9.57
C LYS A 154 -26.39 -26.86 9.42
N GLU A 155 -25.45 -26.83 8.52
CA GLU A 155 -24.55 -27.93 8.23
C GLU A 155 -23.19 -27.41 7.76
N THR A 156 -22.18 -28.27 7.71
CA THR A 156 -20.86 -27.93 7.17
C THR A 156 -21.00 -27.48 5.73
N THR A 157 -20.59 -26.27 5.46
CA THR A 157 -20.79 -25.57 4.19
C THR A 157 -19.49 -24.89 3.76
N ILE A 158 -19.12 -25.01 2.48
CA ILE A 158 -18.00 -24.26 1.93
C ILE A 158 -18.53 -22.90 1.44
N ILE A 159 -18.13 -21.84 2.13
CA ILE A 159 -18.47 -20.47 1.73
C ILE A 159 -17.34 -19.94 0.86
N LYS A 160 -17.69 -19.49 -0.35
CA LYS A 160 -16.78 -18.67 -1.16
C LYS A 160 -17.39 -17.30 -1.40
N ALA A 161 -16.56 -16.25 -1.29
CA ALA A 161 -17.02 -14.87 -1.45
C ALA A 161 -16.01 -14.04 -2.24
N LYS A 162 -16.49 -13.14 -3.10
CA LYS A 162 -15.69 -12.29 -3.96
C LYS A 162 -16.30 -10.90 -4.04
N GLY A 163 -15.46 -9.87 -3.91
CA GLY A 163 -15.89 -8.49 -3.93
C GLY A 163 -15.74 -7.84 -5.30
N TYR A 164 -16.72 -7.05 -5.68
CA TYR A 164 -16.77 -6.31 -6.94
C TYR A 164 -17.10 -4.84 -6.68
N LYS A 165 -16.48 -3.93 -7.44
CA LYS A 165 -16.80 -2.51 -7.45
C LYS A 165 -16.43 -1.92 -8.81
N LYS A 166 -17.32 -1.07 -9.34
CA LYS A 166 -17.06 -0.40 -10.63
C LYS A 166 -15.76 0.43 -10.59
N GLY A 167 -14.90 0.26 -11.56
CA GLY A 167 -13.60 0.92 -11.64
C GLY A 167 -12.49 0.31 -10.81
N PHE A 168 -12.75 -0.82 -10.15
CA PHE A 168 -11.78 -1.60 -9.38
C PHE A 168 -11.56 -2.97 -10.03
N VAL A 169 -10.38 -3.52 -9.81
CA VAL A 169 -10.14 -4.94 -10.09
C VAL A 169 -10.89 -5.76 -9.02
N PRO A 170 -11.67 -6.79 -9.40
CA PRO A 170 -12.33 -7.67 -8.44
C PRO A 170 -11.35 -8.27 -7.43
N SER A 171 -11.82 -8.52 -6.22
CA SER A 171 -10.99 -9.16 -5.20
C SER A 171 -10.58 -10.58 -5.59
N ARG A 172 -9.59 -11.14 -4.88
CA ARG A 172 -9.44 -12.59 -4.82
C ARG A 172 -10.62 -13.19 -4.07
N THR A 173 -10.88 -14.48 -4.31
CA THR A 173 -11.93 -15.21 -3.61
C THR A 173 -11.48 -15.53 -2.19
N TYR A 174 -12.33 -15.22 -1.23
CA TYR A 174 -12.29 -15.76 0.13
C TYR A 174 -12.89 -17.17 0.11
N SER A 175 -12.33 -18.09 0.87
CA SER A 175 -12.87 -19.45 1.00
C SER A 175 -12.69 -19.97 2.42
N ILE A 176 -13.72 -20.52 3.01
CA ILE A 176 -13.71 -21.19 4.31
C ILE A 176 -14.62 -22.42 4.25
#